data_bf23ed4bfb41dd45e730ef0b3bf5df9f
#
_entry.id   bf23ed4bfb41dd45e730ef0b3bf5df9f
#
_cell.length_a   1.000
_cell.length_b   1.000
_cell.length_c   1.000
_cell.angle_alpha   90.00
_cell.angle_beta   90.00
_cell.angle_gamma   90.00
#
_symmetry.space_group_name_H-M   'P 1'
#
loop_
_entity.id
_entity.type
_entity.pdbx_description
1 polymer ?
#
loop_
_entity_poly.entity_id
_entity_poly.type
_entity_poly.pdbx_seq_one_letter_code
_entity_poly.pdbx_strand_id
1 'polypeptide(L)'
;EGPKLVGDLLGHFRCRFLIATAEWLSAHKHLSVEDITEVSEEELSRASLLKTPQQVLAVFEQPEEAMDASVIGRSLCLALDDVQDPGNLGTIIRLADWFGIEHIFCSPNTVDVYNPKTVQATMGGIARVKVSYTPLPDLIRSLADLPVYGTFLDGENIYEQQLSRNGLIV
;
A
#
# COMPACT_ATOMS: atom_id res chain seq x y z
N GLU A 1 0.08 12.42 -3.63
CA GLU A 1 0.38 13.53 -4.52
C GLU A 1 0.94 13.05 -5.85
N GLY A 2 0.70 13.82 -6.93
CA GLY A 2 1.17 13.57 -8.29
C GLY A 2 0.15 12.88 -9.19
N PRO A 3 0.17 13.18 -10.50
CA PRO A 3 -0.86 12.78 -11.45
C PRO A 3 -1.11 11.28 -11.52
N LYS A 4 -0.03 10.50 -11.55
CA LYS A 4 -0.13 9.04 -11.64
C LYS A 4 -0.74 8.43 -10.37
N LEU A 5 -0.19 8.75 -9.20
CA LEU A 5 -0.65 8.19 -7.92
C LEU A 5 -2.10 8.58 -7.65
N VAL A 6 -2.45 9.87 -7.79
CA VAL A 6 -3.83 10.33 -7.59
C VAL A 6 -4.77 9.67 -8.58
N GLY A 7 -4.39 9.56 -9.85
CA GLY A 7 -5.19 8.87 -10.86
C GLY A 7 -5.44 7.40 -10.54
N ASP A 8 -4.41 6.68 -10.11
CA ASP A 8 -4.51 5.27 -9.70
C ASP A 8 -5.44 5.10 -8.47
N LEU A 9 -5.45 6.06 -7.54
CA LEU A 9 -6.24 5.96 -6.31
C LEU A 9 -7.72 6.38 -6.48
N LEU A 10 -8.04 7.27 -7.42
CA LEU A 10 -9.39 7.78 -7.65
C LEU A 10 -10.42 6.68 -7.99
N GLY A 11 -9.98 5.55 -8.55
CA GLY A 11 -10.84 4.40 -8.85
C GLY A 11 -11.04 3.43 -7.67
N HIS A 12 -10.31 3.59 -6.57
CA HIS A 12 -10.25 2.62 -5.46
C HIS A 12 -10.65 3.21 -4.11
N PHE A 13 -10.37 4.51 -3.88
CA PHE A 13 -10.63 5.19 -2.63
C PHE A 13 -11.59 6.36 -2.84
N ARG A 14 -12.41 6.63 -1.83
CA ARG A 14 -13.26 7.81 -1.84
C ARG A 14 -12.41 9.06 -1.64
N CYS A 15 -12.34 9.90 -2.69
CA CYS A 15 -11.66 11.18 -2.62
C CYS A 15 -12.57 12.23 -1.98
N ARG A 16 -12.11 12.82 -0.86
CA ARG A 16 -12.85 13.86 -0.13
C ARG A 16 -12.51 15.23 -0.63
N PHE A 17 -11.24 15.45 -0.96
CA PHE A 17 -10.75 16.76 -1.34
C PHE A 17 -9.63 16.63 -2.36
N LEU A 18 -9.64 17.48 -3.38
CA LEU A 18 -8.63 17.49 -4.43
C LEU A 18 -8.31 18.94 -4.79
N ILE A 19 -7.01 19.27 -4.82
CA ILE A 19 -6.51 20.51 -5.40
C ILE A 19 -5.63 20.18 -6.60
N ALA A 20 -5.82 20.94 -7.69
CA ALA A 20 -5.02 20.73 -8.89
C ALA A 20 -4.89 22.00 -9.73
N THR A 21 -3.89 21.99 -10.62
CA THR A 21 -3.74 23.04 -11.60
C THR A 21 -4.82 22.98 -12.69
N ALA A 22 -5.12 24.13 -13.31
CA ALA A 22 -6.07 24.21 -14.43
C ALA A 22 -5.74 23.21 -15.56
N GLU A 23 -4.43 23.02 -15.84
CA GLU A 23 -3.96 22.07 -16.85
C GLU A 23 -4.39 20.64 -16.53
N TRP A 24 -4.16 20.19 -15.29
CA TRP A 24 -4.53 18.84 -14.86
C TRP A 24 -6.06 18.65 -14.86
N LEU A 25 -6.83 19.62 -14.36
CA LEU A 25 -8.30 19.57 -14.36
C LEU A 25 -8.88 19.52 -15.77
N SER A 26 -8.28 20.24 -16.72
CA SER A 26 -8.75 20.23 -18.12
C SER A 26 -8.65 18.88 -18.78
N ALA A 27 -7.64 18.07 -18.38
CA ALA A 27 -7.41 16.71 -18.85
C ALA A 27 -8.31 15.66 -18.14
N HIS A 28 -8.90 15.99 -16.98
CA HIS A 28 -9.66 15.07 -16.12
C HIS A 28 -11.09 15.57 -15.84
N LYS A 29 -11.92 15.68 -16.87
CA LYS A 29 -13.25 16.34 -16.81
C LYS A 29 -14.34 15.56 -16.05
N HIS A 30 -14.15 14.29 -15.73
CA HIS A 30 -15.18 13.42 -15.13
C HIS A 30 -14.69 12.81 -13.81
N LEU A 31 -14.36 13.68 -12.86
CA LEU A 31 -13.93 13.25 -11.53
C LEU A 31 -15.12 13.09 -10.60
N SER A 32 -15.20 11.97 -9.90
CA SER A 32 -16.14 11.75 -8.80
C SER A 32 -15.46 12.12 -7.47
N VAL A 33 -15.39 13.42 -7.17
CA VAL A 33 -14.74 13.97 -5.98
C VAL A 33 -15.71 14.95 -5.31
N GLU A 34 -15.76 14.94 -3.99
CA GLU A 34 -16.71 15.78 -3.23
C GLU A 34 -16.36 17.27 -3.30
N ASP A 35 -15.08 17.59 -3.21
CA ASP A 35 -14.58 18.95 -3.23
C ASP A 35 -13.35 19.07 -4.13
N ILE A 36 -13.42 19.92 -5.14
CA ILE A 36 -12.34 20.17 -6.10
C ILE A 36 -12.05 21.68 -6.13
N THR A 37 -10.79 22.02 -5.91
CA THR A 37 -10.33 23.40 -5.97
C THR A 37 -9.22 23.54 -7.01
N GLU A 38 -9.41 24.45 -7.98
CA GLU A 38 -8.36 24.88 -8.88
C GLU A 38 -7.39 25.80 -8.14
N VAL A 39 -6.10 25.54 -8.28
CA VAL A 39 -5.01 26.30 -7.64
C VAL A 39 -3.89 26.58 -8.61
N SER A 40 -3.11 27.62 -8.34
CA SER A 40 -1.87 27.89 -9.03
C SER A 40 -0.77 26.91 -8.59
N GLU A 41 0.31 26.79 -9.39
CA GLU A 41 1.48 25.98 -9.03
C GLU A 41 2.12 26.47 -7.71
N GLU A 42 2.08 27.78 -7.45
CA GLU A 42 2.62 28.36 -6.22
C GLU A 42 1.80 27.94 -4.99
N GLU A 43 0.48 27.97 -5.08
CA GLU A 43 -0.43 27.52 -4.01
C GLU A 43 -0.31 26.03 -3.78
N LEU A 44 -0.25 25.22 -4.84
CA LEU A 44 -0.03 23.77 -4.76
C LEU A 44 1.31 23.47 -4.07
N SER A 45 2.36 24.22 -4.40
CA SER A 45 3.69 24.07 -3.80
C SER A 45 3.70 24.33 -2.29
N ARG A 46 2.85 25.23 -1.80
CA ARG A 46 2.71 25.49 -0.35
C ARG A 46 1.99 24.36 0.39
N ALA A 47 1.09 23.65 -0.29
CA ALA A 47 0.34 22.54 0.28
C ALA A 47 1.08 21.20 0.18
N SER A 48 2.02 21.07 -0.75
CA SER A 48 2.70 19.82 -1.05
C SER A 48 3.78 19.46 -0.03
N LEU A 49 3.89 18.17 0.27
CA LEU A 49 4.98 17.58 1.05
C LEU A 49 6.17 17.15 0.16
N LEU A 50 6.02 17.21 -1.15
CA LEU A 50 7.07 16.82 -2.10
C LEU A 50 8.07 17.96 -2.31
N LYS A 51 9.35 17.60 -2.47
CA LYS A 51 10.39 18.58 -2.84
C LYS A 51 10.16 19.21 -4.22
N THR A 52 9.55 18.45 -5.11
CA THR A 52 9.14 18.89 -6.44
C THR A 52 7.66 18.60 -6.60
N PRO A 53 6.80 19.55 -6.23
CA PRO A 53 5.36 19.42 -6.35
C PRO A 53 4.93 19.14 -7.79
N GLN A 54 3.87 18.38 -7.93
CA GLN A 54 3.30 18.05 -9.22
C GLN A 54 1.83 18.48 -9.25
N GLN A 55 1.27 18.57 -10.41
CA GLN A 55 0.00 19.22 -10.78
C GLN A 55 -1.24 18.93 -9.91
N VAL A 56 -1.21 17.92 -9.02
CA VAL A 56 -2.37 17.51 -8.21
C VAL A 56 -1.99 16.95 -6.85
N LEU A 57 -2.82 17.28 -5.86
CA LEU A 57 -2.80 16.70 -4.53
C LEU A 57 -4.24 16.31 -4.15
N ALA A 58 -4.43 15.14 -3.56
CA ALA A 58 -5.75 14.67 -3.12
C ALA A 58 -5.70 14.05 -1.72
N VAL A 59 -6.81 14.16 -1.01
CA VAL A 59 -7.04 13.54 0.29
C VAL A 59 -8.14 12.48 0.12
N PHE A 60 -7.82 11.26 0.50
CA PHE A 60 -8.71 10.11 0.42
C PHE A 60 -9.12 9.63 1.81
N GLU A 61 -10.31 9.03 1.90
CA GLU A 61 -10.71 8.29 3.10
C GLU A 61 -9.87 7.02 3.23
N GLN A 62 -9.45 6.73 4.45
CA GLN A 62 -8.86 5.43 4.76
C GLN A 62 -9.96 4.37 4.79
N PRO A 63 -9.81 3.23 4.11
CA PRO A 63 -10.82 2.17 4.17
C PRO A 63 -10.84 1.52 5.55
N GLU A 64 -12.03 1.30 6.09
CA GLU A 64 -12.24 0.48 7.27
C GLU A 64 -12.41 -0.98 6.84
N GLU A 65 -11.32 -1.72 6.77
CA GLU A 65 -11.35 -3.14 6.43
C GLU A 65 -10.99 -4.01 7.62
N ALA A 66 -11.82 -4.99 7.91
CA ALA A 66 -11.50 -6.02 8.90
C ALA A 66 -10.39 -6.94 8.36
N MET A 67 -9.45 -7.30 9.24
CA MET A 67 -8.43 -8.29 8.91
C MET A 67 -9.08 -9.66 8.65
N ASP A 68 -8.76 -10.27 7.52
CA ASP A 68 -9.16 -11.64 7.18
C ASP A 68 -7.93 -12.56 7.05
N ALA A 69 -7.62 -13.30 8.12
CA ALA A 69 -6.50 -14.26 8.10
C ALA A 69 -6.81 -15.53 7.26
N SER A 70 -8.08 -15.80 6.93
CA SER A 70 -8.46 -16.98 6.14
C SER A 70 -7.92 -16.93 4.71
N VAL A 71 -7.52 -15.76 4.22
CA VAL A 71 -6.90 -15.58 2.89
C VAL A 71 -5.61 -16.36 2.76
N ILE A 72 -4.84 -16.58 3.86
CA ILE A 72 -3.57 -17.31 3.87
C ILE A 72 -3.75 -18.76 3.41
N GLY A 73 -4.91 -19.35 3.68
CA GLY A 73 -5.27 -20.69 3.20
C GLY A 73 -5.58 -20.76 1.69
N ARG A 74 -5.77 -19.62 1.03
CA ARG A 74 -6.21 -19.54 -0.38
C ARG A 74 -5.18 -18.88 -1.30
N SER A 75 -4.31 -18.04 -0.76
CA SER A 75 -3.31 -17.27 -1.51
C SER A 75 -2.01 -17.15 -0.74
N LEU A 76 -0.95 -16.78 -1.46
CA LEU A 76 0.32 -16.43 -0.85
C LEU A 76 0.22 -15.02 -0.26
N CYS A 77 0.62 -14.88 1.00
CA CYS A 77 0.61 -13.62 1.74
C CYS A 77 2.02 -13.31 2.27
N LEU A 78 2.26 -12.05 2.60
CA LEU A 78 3.50 -11.63 3.29
C LEU A 78 3.20 -11.29 4.75
N ALA A 79 4.17 -11.53 5.62
CA ALA A 79 4.22 -10.99 6.97
C ALA A 79 5.49 -10.16 7.13
N LEU A 80 5.37 -8.96 7.66
CA LEU A 80 6.47 -8.01 7.82
C LEU A 80 6.60 -7.66 9.30
N ASP A 81 7.74 -8.03 9.87
CA ASP A 81 8.04 -7.75 11.26
C ASP A 81 8.95 -6.52 11.39
N ASP A 82 8.48 -5.52 12.13
CA ASP A 82 9.23 -4.33 12.53
C ASP A 82 9.88 -3.54 11.36
N VAL A 83 9.20 -3.49 10.20
CA VAL A 83 9.65 -2.67 9.07
C VAL A 83 9.35 -1.20 9.36
N GLN A 84 10.36 -0.43 9.75
CA GLN A 84 10.21 0.96 10.21
C GLN A 84 10.42 2.01 9.12
N ASP A 85 11.21 1.73 8.08
CA ASP A 85 11.40 2.69 6.99
C ASP A 85 10.19 2.72 6.05
N PRO A 86 9.51 3.89 5.90
CA PRO A 86 8.34 4.01 5.05
C PRO A 86 8.63 3.77 3.56
N GLY A 87 9.85 4.03 3.10
CA GLY A 87 10.25 3.73 1.73
C GLY A 87 10.37 2.23 1.47
N ASN A 88 10.88 1.48 2.46
CA ASN A 88 10.97 0.02 2.38
C ASN A 88 9.57 -0.61 2.38
N LEU A 89 8.67 -0.21 3.29
CA LEU A 89 7.30 -0.71 3.30
C LEU A 89 6.60 -0.43 1.97
N GLY A 90 6.69 0.79 1.46
CA GLY A 90 6.10 1.14 0.17
C GLY A 90 6.67 0.34 -1.01
N THR A 91 7.98 0.07 -0.99
CA THR A 91 8.64 -0.77 -2.00
C THR A 91 8.15 -2.22 -1.93
N ILE A 92 8.00 -2.77 -0.73
CA ILE A 92 7.47 -4.14 -0.54
C ILE A 92 6.03 -4.23 -1.03
N ILE A 93 5.18 -3.24 -0.71
CA ILE A 93 3.80 -3.18 -1.22
C ILE A 93 3.78 -3.15 -2.75
N ARG A 94 4.65 -2.36 -3.37
CA ARG A 94 4.78 -2.32 -4.83
C ARG A 94 5.24 -3.65 -5.43
N LEU A 95 6.16 -4.37 -4.78
CA LEU A 95 6.58 -5.71 -5.20
C LEU A 95 5.43 -6.71 -5.03
N ALA A 96 4.71 -6.67 -3.92
CA ALA A 96 3.54 -7.51 -3.69
C ALA A 96 2.50 -7.33 -4.81
N ASP A 97 2.16 -6.10 -5.15
CA ASP A 97 1.26 -5.77 -6.27
C ASP A 97 1.78 -6.35 -7.60
N TRP A 98 3.07 -6.20 -7.88
CA TRP A 98 3.69 -6.72 -9.10
C TRP A 98 3.60 -8.24 -9.23
N PHE A 99 3.73 -8.97 -8.12
CA PHE A 99 3.68 -10.43 -8.08
C PHE A 99 2.27 -10.98 -7.78
N GLY A 100 1.25 -10.13 -7.68
CA GLY A 100 -0.13 -10.54 -7.41
C GLY A 100 -0.36 -11.03 -5.97
N ILE A 101 0.44 -10.55 -5.02
CA ILE A 101 0.23 -10.78 -3.59
C ILE A 101 -0.66 -9.67 -3.07
N GLU A 102 -1.90 -9.99 -2.73
CA GLU A 102 -2.93 -9.01 -2.38
C GLU A 102 -2.98 -8.69 -0.87
N HIS A 103 -2.30 -9.47 -0.02
CA HIS A 103 -2.40 -9.33 1.43
C HIS A 103 -1.03 -9.31 2.11
N ILE A 104 -0.81 -8.30 2.94
CA ILE A 104 0.37 -8.15 3.80
C ILE A 104 -0.10 -7.99 5.25
N PHE A 105 0.49 -8.76 6.16
CA PHE A 105 0.28 -8.67 7.60
C PHE A 105 1.51 -8.04 8.24
N CYS A 106 1.35 -6.92 8.90
CA CYS A 106 2.43 -6.19 9.55
C CYS A 106 2.36 -6.35 11.07
N SER A 107 3.51 -6.45 11.73
CA SER A 107 3.56 -6.30 13.19
C SER A 107 3.15 -4.88 13.61
N PRO A 108 2.65 -4.68 14.85
CA PRO A 108 2.18 -3.36 15.31
C PRO A 108 3.24 -2.25 15.28
N ASN A 109 4.52 -2.62 15.33
CA ASN A 109 5.63 -1.67 15.28
C ASN A 109 6.05 -1.28 13.85
N THR A 110 5.53 -1.95 12.83
CA THR A 110 5.78 -1.57 11.44
C THR A 110 5.20 -0.19 11.16
N VAL A 111 5.91 0.61 10.39
CA VAL A 111 5.49 1.97 10.01
C VAL A 111 4.09 1.97 9.38
N ASP A 112 3.33 3.03 9.64
CA ASP A 112 1.97 3.18 9.11
C ASP A 112 1.98 3.19 7.57
N VAL A 113 1.15 2.34 6.98
CA VAL A 113 0.95 2.25 5.53
C VAL A 113 0.45 3.57 4.94
N TYR A 114 -0.30 4.35 5.70
CA TYR A 114 -0.81 5.66 5.30
C TYR A 114 0.15 6.82 5.57
N ASN A 115 1.35 6.54 6.09
CA ASN A 115 2.40 7.56 6.10
C ASN A 115 2.61 8.10 4.68
N PRO A 116 2.63 9.44 4.46
CA PRO A 116 2.75 10.04 3.13
C PRO A 116 3.92 9.51 2.31
N LYS A 117 5.06 9.24 2.96
CA LYS A 117 6.24 8.68 2.29
C LYS A 117 6.02 7.22 1.88
N THR A 118 5.31 6.42 2.69
CA THR A 118 4.93 5.05 2.33
C THR A 118 3.98 5.07 1.14
N VAL A 119 2.90 5.84 1.22
CA VAL A 119 1.90 5.97 0.14
C VAL A 119 2.58 6.34 -1.18
N GLN A 120 3.49 7.32 -1.15
CA GLN A 120 4.22 7.75 -2.34
C GLN A 120 5.11 6.63 -2.90
N ALA A 121 5.79 5.87 -2.03
CA ALA A 121 6.68 4.79 -2.42
C ALA A 121 5.96 3.56 -3.00
N THR A 122 4.66 3.37 -2.69
CA THR A 122 3.85 2.28 -3.26
C THR A 122 3.60 2.43 -4.75
N MET A 123 3.73 3.64 -5.31
CA MET A 123 3.44 3.96 -6.72
C MET A 123 2.05 3.50 -7.18
N GLY A 124 1.06 3.57 -6.27
CA GLY A 124 -0.32 3.13 -6.50
C GLY A 124 -0.64 1.70 -6.06
N GLY A 125 0.35 0.89 -5.69
CA GLY A 125 0.14 -0.49 -5.20
C GLY A 125 -0.78 -0.59 -3.98
N ILE A 126 -0.82 0.45 -3.14
CA ILE A 126 -1.73 0.54 -1.98
C ILE A 126 -3.22 0.40 -2.36
N ALA A 127 -3.58 0.64 -3.61
CA ALA A 127 -4.96 0.47 -4.08
C ALA A 127 -5.37 -1.00 -4.26
N ARG A 128 -4.40 -1.91 -4.37
CA ARG A 128 -4.62 -3.33 -4.70
C ARG A 128 -4.09 -4.28 -3.64
N VAL A 129 -3.16 -3.82 -2.80
CA VAL A 129 -2.57 -4.62 -1.72
C VAL A 129 -3.13 -4.16 -0.38
N LYS A 130 -3.77 -5.06 0.32
CA LYS A 130 -4.34 -4.83 1.66
C LYS A 130 -3.28 -5.05 2.72
N VAL A 131 -3.09 -4.06 3.58
CA VAL A 131 -2.14 -4.11 4.69
C VAL A 131 -2.91 -4.14 6.01
N SER A 132 -2.72 -5.20 6.78
CA SER A 132 -3.34 -5.36 8.10
C SER A 132 -2.29 -5.42 9.20
N TYR A 133 -2.56 -4.81 10.34
CA TYR A 133 -1.65 -4.81 11.50
C TYR A 133 -2.14 -5.79 12.56
N THR A 134 -1.27 -6.71 12.98
CA THR A 134 -1.60 -7.73 13.97
C THR A 134 -0.33 -8.25 14.67
N PRO A 135 -0.42 -8.74 15.92
CA PRO A 135 0.69 -9.49 16.53
C PRO A 135 1.00 -10.75 15.70
N LEU A 136 2.11 -10.73 14.96
CA LEU A 136 2.49 -11.83 14.06
C LEU A 136 2.64 -13.19 14.75
N PRO A 137 3.19 -13.29 16.00
CA PRO A 137 3.24 -14.58 16.70
C PRO A 137 1.86 -15.19 16.95
N ASP A 138 0.83 -14.39 17.18
CA ASP A 138 -0.53 -14.86 17.39
C ASP A 138 -1.16 -15.30 16.06
N LEU A 139 -0.95 -14.50 15.00
CA LEU A 139 -1.35 -14.88 13.65
C LEU A 139 -0.75 -16.26 13.26
N ILE A 140 0.57 -16.40 13.36
CA ILE A 140 1.28 -17.63 12.97
C ILE A 140 0.76 -18.84 13.77
N ARG A 141 0.56 -18.70 15.08
CA ARG A 141 -0.01 -19.79 15.89
C ARG A 141 -1.42 -20.18 15.46
N SER A 142 -2.19 -19.26 14.92
CA SER A 142 -3.57 -19.51 14.47
C SER A 142 -3.64 -20.25 13.12
N LEU A 143 -2.53 -20.33 12.35
CA LEU A 143 -2.53 -20.89 11.01
C LEU A 143 -2.55 -22.43 10.97
N ALA A 144 -2.38 -23.11 12.13
CA ALA A 144 -2.37 -24.57 12.26
C ALA A 144 -1.43 -25.25 11.24
N ASP A 145 -1.97 -25.95 10.25
CA ASP A 145 -1.22 -26.71 9.25
C ASP A 145 -0.93 -25.90 7.96
N LEU A 146 -1.20 -24.60 7.93
CA LEU A 146 -0.90 -23.77 6.75
C LEU A 146 0.60 -23.51 6.64
N PRO A 147 1.15 -23.50 5.41
CA PRO A 147 2.57 -23.26 5.20
C PRO A 147 3.00 -21.87 5.67
N VAL A 148 4.06 -21.83 6.49
CA VAL A 148 4.75 -20.61 6.90
C VAL A 148 6.22 -20.73 6.51
N TYR A 149 6.71 -19.78 5.75
CA TYR A 149 8.05 -19.73 5.22
C TYR A 149 8.81 -18.57 5.85
N GLY A 150 9.80 -18.85 6.67
CA GLY A 150 10.69 -17.83 7.25
C GLY A 150 11.87 -17.52 6.35
N THR A 151 12.24 -16.24 6.25
CA THR A 151 13.47 -15.83 5.55
C THR A 151 14.62 -15.71 6.56
N PHE A 152 15.62 -16.58 6.47
CA PHE A 152 16.75 -16.67 7.40
C PHE A 152 18.09 -16.73 6.68
N LEU A 153 19.17 -16.29 7.35
CA LEU A 153 20.53 -16.35 6.81
C LEU A 153 21.04 -17.79 6.61
N ASP A 154 20.62 -18.69 7.49
CA ASP A 154 20.99 -20.12 7.50
C ASP A 154 19.88 -20.99 6.90
N GLY A 155 19.00 -20.40 6.11
CA GLY A 155 17.89 -21.10 5.46
C GLY A 155 18.33 -21.98 4.31
N GLU A 156 17.43 -22.85 3.87
CA GLU A 156 17.64 -23.68 2.70
C GLU A 156 17.39 -22.89 1.40
N ASN A 157 18.04 -23.29 0.32
CA ASN A 157 17.88 -22.61 -0.97
C ASN A 157 16.44 -22.78 -1.49
N ILE A 158 15.73 -21.68 -1.68
CA ILE A 158 14.35 -21.66 -2.14
C ILE A 158 14.12 -22.38 -3.48
N TYR A 159 15.12 -22.40 -4.36
CA TYR A 159 15.03 -23.06 -5.66
C TYR A 159 15.10 -24.60 -5.58
N GLU A 160 15.46 -25.15 -4.41
CA GLU A 160 15.54 -26.58 -4.15
C GLU A 160 14.32 -27.07 -3.34
N GLN A 161 13.40 -26.17 -2.98
CA GLN A 161 12.24 -26.47 -2.16
C GLN A 161 10.95 -26.58 -2.99
N GLN A 162 10.05 -27.45 -2.56
CA GLN A 162 8.66 -27.48 -3.09
C GLN A 162 7.77 -26.56 -2.25
N LEU A 163 7.54 -25.35 -2.76
CA LEU A 163 6.70 -24.37 -2.09
C LEU A 163 5.24 -24.53 -2.48
N SER A 164 4.35 -24.25 -1.55
CA SER A 164 2.92 -24.17 -1.80
C SER A 164 2.56 -22.88 -2.56
N ARG A 165 1.41 -22.87 -3.23
CA ARG A 165 0.84 -21.67 -3.87
C ARG A 165 0.12 -20.75 -2.88
N ASN A 166 -0.11 -21.21 -1.66
CA ASN A 166 -0.73 -20.49 -0.55
C ASN A 166 0.17 -20.56 0.67
N GLY A 167 -0.04 -19.70 1.63
CA GLY A 167 0.70 -19.65 2.88
C GLY A 167 1.21 -18.25 3.20
N LEU A 168 2.09 -18.16 4.20
CA LEU A 168 2.63 -16.92 4.71
C LEU A 168 4.16 -16.91 4.57
N ILE A 169 4.72 -15.89 3.92
CA ILE A 169 6.17 -15.62 3.92
C ILE A 169 6.44 -14.54 4.98
N VAL A 170 7.36 -14.81 5.91
CA VAL A 170 7.76 -13.92 7.00
C VAL A 170 9.16 -13.39 6.75
#